data_8ffa585c20387511bb7bad9a08c2e52f
#
_entry.id   8ffa585c20387511bb7bad9a08c2e52f
#
_cell.length_a   1.000
_cell.length_b   1.000
_cell.length_c   1.000
_cell.angle_alpha   90.00
_cell.angle_beta   90.00
_cell.angle_gamma   90.00
#
_symmetry.space_group_name_H-M   'P 1'
#
loop_
_entity.id
_entity.type
_entity.pdbx_description
1 polymer ?
#
loop_
_entity_poly.entity_id
_entity_poly.type
_entity_poly.pdbx_seq_one_letter_code
_entity_poly.pdbx_strand_id
1 'polypeptide(L)'
;MTDSSAPLLSLRGINKSFGPIHVLRDVDLDVRAGRVTALVGDNGAGKSTLIKGIAGIYPFDSGEYRFEGNEVHVSEPRQANALGIEVVYQDLALCDNLDVVHNMFLGREQKSGVVLDEITMERKARETLDGLSVRTLKSVRTQVSSLSGGQRQTVAIARAVLWNSKLVILDEPTAALGVAQTAQVLNLVRRLADNGLGVVLISHNMNDVMQVADNIACLYLGQLAAQVSASEMSHGQIVELITTGRTGDIGLQPETQTGAVA
;
A
#
# COMPACT_ATOMS: atom_id res chain seq x y z
N MET A 1 15.87 14.23 -14.11
CA MET A 1 16.70 14.19 -12.88
C MET A 1 16.41 12.88 -12.20
N THR A 2 17.28 11.90 -12.31
CA THR A 2 17.14 10.62 -11.58
C THR A 2 17.34 10.92 -10.09
N ASP A 3 16.26 10.79 -9.33
CA ASP A 3 16.27 10.95 -7.87
C ASP A 3 17.18 9.86 -7.27
N SER A 4 18.37 10.24 -6.82
CA SER A 4 19.48 9.37 -6.41
C SER A 4 19.32 8.84 -4.96
N SER A 5 18.15 9.02 -4.33
CA SER A 5 17.93 8.48 -2.99
C SER A 5 17.71 6.96 -3.06
N ALA A 6 18.35 6.23 -2.15
CA ALA A 6 18.13 4.79 -2.00
C ALA A 6 16.64 4.51 -1.75
N PRO A 7 16.08 3.40 -2.28
CA PRO A 7 14.69 3.04 -2.02
C PRO A 7 14.47 2.74 -0.54
N LEU A 8 13.29 3.12 -0.04
CA LEU A 8 12.82 2.78 1.30
C LEU A 8 12.58 1.28 1.44
N LEU A 9 11.90 0.71 0.45
CA LEU A 9 11.70 -0.74 0.28
C LEU A 9 12.31 -1.15 -1.05
N SER A 10 13.10 -2.22 -1.04
CA SER A 10 13.65 -2.85 -2.25
C SER A 10 13.46 -4.35 -2.17
N LEU A 11 12.79 -4.89 -3.17
CA LEU A 11 12.63 -6.32 -3.39
C LEU A 11 13.40 -6.71 -4.63
N ARG A 12 14.12 -7.84 -4.59
CA ARG A 12 14.88 -8.37 -5.73
C ARG A 12 14.72 -9.88 -5.85
N GLY A 13 14.34 -10.32 -7.04
CA GLY A 13 14.16 -11.74 -7.37
C GLY A 13 13.16 -12.44 -6.45
N ILE A 14 12.09 -11.77 -6.08
CA ILE A 14 11.09 -12.31 -5.14
C ILE A 14 10.27 -13.41 -5.81
N ASN A 15 10.27 -14.57 -5.16
CA ASN A 15 9.50 -15.73 -5.59
C ASN A 15 8.53 -16.18 -4.50
N LYS A 16 7.33 -16.62 -4.92
CA LYS A 16 6.32 -17.21 -4.04
C LYS A 16 5.46 -18.25 -4.75
N SER A 17 5.39 -19.42 -4.15
CA SER A 17 4.55 -20.54 -4.61
C SER A 17 3.56 -20.98 -3.54
N PHE A 18 2.41 -21.45 -3.94
CA PHE A 18 1.44 -22.15 -3.11
C PHE A 18 1.17 -23.52 -3.71
N GLY A 19 1.77 -24.55 -3.12
CA GLY A 19 1.79 -25.88 -3.72
C GLY A 19 2.41 -25.85 -5.13
N PRO A 20 1.73 -26.35 -6.15
CA PRO A 20 2.27 -26.36 -7.53
C PRO A 20 2.14 -25.01 -8.25
N ILE A 21 1.46 -24.03 -7.66
CA ILE A 21 1.20 -22.75 -8.33
C ILE A 21 2.27 -21.74 -7.96
N HIS A 22 3.09 -21.34 -8.93
CA HIS A 22 4.08 -20.28 -8.80
C HIS A 22 3.42 -18.93 -9.07
N VAL A 23 3.12 -18.17 -8.00
CA VAL A 23 2.33 -16.95 -8.06
C VAL A 23 3.19 -15.71 -8.29
N LEU A 24 4.37 -15.63 -7.68
CA LEU A 24 5.34 -14.56 -7.93
C LEU A 24 6.62 -15.15 -8.48
N ARG A 25 7.16 -14.55 -9.54
CA ARG A 25 8.32 -15.03 -10.30
C ARG A 25 9.30 -13.90 -10.51
N ASP A 26 10.44 -13.95 -9.81
CA ASP A 26 11.54 -12.99 -9.92
C ASP A 26 11.08 -11.52 -9.89
N VAL A 27 10.23 -11.17 -8.91
CA VAL A 27 9.66 -9.83 -8.82
C VAL A 27 10.67 -8.88 -8.19
N ASP A 28 10.99 -7.80 -8.93
CA ASP A 28 11.79 -6.67 -8.48
C ASP A 28 10.88 -5.46 -8.24
N LEU A 29 10.93 -4.84 -7.07
CA LEU A 29 10.10 -3.67 -6.76
C LEU A 29 10.87 -2.69 -5.88
N ASP A 30 10.84 -1.41 -6.25
CA ASP A 30 11.35 -0.32 -5.44
C ASP A 30 10.23 0.63 -5.00
N VAL A 31 10.20 0.95 -3.70
CA VAL A 31 9.34 2.01 -3.16
C VAL A 31 10.20 3.07 -2.50
N ARG A 32 9.96 4.33 -2.80
CA ARG A 32 10.73 5.46 -2.27
C ARG A 32 9.95 6.20 -1.20
N ALA A 33 10.66 6.73 -0.21
CA ALA A 33 10.09 7.65 0.76
C ALA A 33 9.62 8.94 0.07
N GLY A 34 8.52 9.52 0.53
CA GLY A 34 7.97 10.74 -0.05
C GLY A 34 7.33 10.58 -1.43
N ARG A 35 7.08 9.33 -1.87
CA ARG A 35 6.53 9.03 -3.19
C ARG A 35 5.36 8.04 -3.10
N VAL A 36 4.44 8.18 -4.05
CA VAL A 36 3.35 7.22 -4.26
C VAL A 36 3.74 6.29 -5.41
N THR A 37 3.89 5.00 -5.10
CA THR A 37 4.07 3.93 -6.09
C THR A 37 2.73 3.21 -6.26
N ALA A 38 2.11 3.34 -7.43
CA ALA A 38 0.90 2.58 -7.74
C ALA A 38 1.28 1.16 -8.20
N LEU A 39 0.76 0.15 -7.53
CA LEU A 39 0.88 -1.25 -7.93
C LEU A 39 -0.38 -1.64 -8.71
N VAL A 40 -0.22 -1.77 -10.03
CA VAL A 40 -1.30 -2.08 -10.96
C VAL A 40 -1.12 -3.47 -11.57
N GLY A 41 -2.15 -4.00 -12.18
CA GLY A 41 -2.16 -5.32 -12.83
C GLY A 41 -3.55 -5.93 -12.81
N ASP A 42 -3.78 -6.94 -13.63
CA ASP A 42 -5.07 -7.62 -13.70
C ASP A 42 -5.38 -8.45 -12.43
N ASN A 43 -6.62 -8.91 -12.32
CA ASN A 43 -7.01 -9.87 -11.28
C ASN A 43 -6.21 -11.17 -11.43
N GLY A 44 -5.64 -11.64 -10.31
CA GLY A 44 -4.76 -12.81 -10.35
C GLY A 44 -3.30 -12.51 -10.74
N ALA A 45 -2.92 -11.27 -11.08
CA ALA A 45 -1.54 -10.94 -11.42
C ALA A 45 -0.52 -11.12 -10.26
N GLY A 46 -0.98 -11.35 -9.01
CA GLY A 46 -0.12 -11.57 -7.85
C GLY A 46 -0.01 -10.38 -6.89
N LYS A 47 -0.72 -9.24 -7.14
CA LYS A 47 -0.66 -8.03 -6.29
C LYS A 47 -0.89 -8.31 -4.81
N SER A 48 -2.01 -8.96 -4.49
CA SER A 48 -2.35 -9.29 -3.09
C SER A 48 -1.34 -10.25 -2.45
N THR A 49 -0.73 -11.15 -3.25
CA THR A 49 0.32 -12.04 -2.78
C THR A 49 1.58 -11.25 -2.43
N LEU A 50 1.99 -10.32 -3.30
CA LEU A 50 3.15 -9.48 -3.05
C LEU A 50 2.97 -8.63 -1.78
N ILE A 51 1.81 -7.97 -1.63
CA ILE A 51 1.52 -7.15 -0.44
C ILE A 51 1.47 -7.97 0.84
N LYS A 52 0.86 -9.15 0.81
CA LYS A 52 0.80 -10.05 1.97
C LYS A 52 2.18 -10.57 2.36
N GLY A 53 3.08 -10.79 1.40
CA GLY A 53 4.47 -11.12 1.66
C GLY A 53 5.22 -9.93 2.31
N ILE A 54 5.08 -8.72 1.78
CA ILE A 54 5.65 -7.49 2.38
C ILE A 54 5.13 -7.30 3.81
N ALA A 55 3.84 -7.54 4.03
CA ALA A 55 3.19 -7.44 5.35
C ALA A 55 3.53 -8.57 6.33
N GLY A 56 4.28 -9.60 5.91
CA GLY A 56 4.64 -10.74 6.76
C GLY A 56 3.49 -11.70 7.07
N ILE A 57 2.43 -11.73 6.26
CA ILE A 57 1.37 -12.75 6.40
C ILE A 57 1.94 -14.14 6.09
N TYR A 58 2.91 -14.20 5.19
CA TYR A 58 3.75 -15.36 4.92
C TYR A 58 5.10 -14.89 4.37
N PRO A 59 6.17 -15.67 4.57
CA PRO A 59 7.48 -15.33 4.00
C PRO A 59 7.47 -15.55 2.48
N PHE A 60 8.34 -14.83 1.79
CA PHE A 60 8.71 -15.15 0.42
C PHE A 60 9.55 -16.45 0.40
N ASP A 61 9.50 -17.20 -0.69
CA ASP A 61 10.23 -18.47 -0.80
C ASP A 61 11.71 -18.24 -1.13
N SER A 62 12.00 -17.17 -1.90
CA SER A 62 13.35 -16.72 -2.22
C SER A 62 13.35 -15.25 -2.66
N GLY A 63 14.54 -14.67 -2.79
CA GLY A 63 14.78 -13.28 -3.15
C GLY A 63 15.30 -12.45 -1.99
N GLU A 64 15.67 -11.21 -2.27
CA GLU A 64 16.12 -10.25 -1.27
C GLU A 64 15.01 -9.28 -0.90
N TYR A 65 14.80 -9.09 0.39
CA TYR A 65 13.92 -8.07 0.94
C TYR A 65 14.75 -7.09 1.75
N ARG A 66 14.87 -5.84 1.26
CA ARG A 66 15.59 -4.76 1.94
C ARG A 66 14.66 -3.65 2.35
N PHE A 67 14.85 -3.14 3.56
CA PHE A 67 14.14 -1.98 4.08
C PHE A 67 15.15 -0.98 4.65
N GLU A 68 15.09 0.29 4.20
CA GLU A 68 16.08 1.33 4.51
C GLU A 68 17.52 0.86 4.21
N GLY A 69 17.71 0.16 3.10
CA GLY A 69 19.00 -0.37 2.66
C GLY A 69 19.50 -1.63 3.40
N ASN A 70 18.86 -2.02 4.50
CA ASN A 70 19.22 -3.21 5.27
C ASN A 70 18.42 -4.42 4.79
N GLU A 71 19.06 -5.56 4.66
CA GLU A 71 18.39 -6.82 4.42
C GLU A 71 17.56 -7.20 5.65
N VAL A 72 16.29 -7.56 5.43
CA VAL A 72 15.35 -7.90 6.49
C VAL A 72 14.64 -9.22 6.19
N HIS A 73 14.31 -9.95 7.24
CA HIS A 73 13.50 -11.15 7.12
C HIS A 73 12.15 -10.90 7.80
N VAL A 74 11.08 -10.93 6.99
CA VAL A 74 9.72 -10.68 7.46
C VAL A 74 8.88 -11.92 7.22
N SER A 75 8.52 -12.59 8.31
CA SER A 75 7.73 -13.84 8.29
C SER A 75 6.45 -13.74 9.11
N GLU A 76 6.26 -12.64 9.86
CA GLU A 76 5.05 -12.36 10.63
C GLU A 76 4.74 -10.86 10.66
N PRO A 77 3.45 -10.46 10.78
CA PRO A 77 3.03 -9.06 10.70
C PRO A 77 3.70 -8.13 11.73
N ARG A 78 4.03 -8.67 12.92
CA ARG A 78 4.71 -7.87 13.95
C ARG A 78 6.09 -7.38 13.52
N GLN A 79 6.80 -8.15 12.71
CA GLN A 79 8.11 -7.76 12.17
C GLN A 79 7.96 -6.64 11.14
N ALA A 80 6.96 -6.74 10.24
CA ALA A 80 6.65 -5.65 9.30
C ALA A 80 6.28 -4.36 10.04
N ASN A 81 5.40 -4.46 11.05
CA ASN A 81 5.02 -3.30 11.87
C ASN A 81 6.21 -2.69 12.63
N ALA A 82 7.15 -3.50 13.13
CA ALA A 82 8.35 -3.03 13.81
C ALA A 82 9.28 -2.24 12.86
N LEU A 83 9.28 -2.54 11.57
CA LEU A 83 9.97 -1.77 10.53
C LEU A 83 9.24 -0.46 10.17
N GLY A 84 7.99 -0.29 10.59
CA GLY A 84 7.13 0.84 10.22
C GLY A 84 6.35 0.61 8.92
N ILE A 85 6.07 -0.65 8.58
CA ILE A 85 5.24 -1.03 7.42
C ILE A 85 3.83 -1.31 7.93
N GLU A 86 2.85 -0.54 7.46
CA GLU A 86 1.44 -0.71 7.81
C GLU A 86 0.61 -0.92 6.54
N VAL A 87 -0.41 -1.77 6.64
CA VAL A 87 -1.30 -2.10 5.52
C VAL A 87 -2.73 -1.75 5.87
N VAL A 88 -3.38 -1.00 5.00
CA VAL A 88 -4.81 -0.75 5.03
C VAL A 88 -5.44 -1.60 3.92
N TYR A 89 -6.09 -2.67 4.32
CA TYR A 89 -6.79 -3.58 3.41
C TYR A 89 -8.13 -2.98 2.96
N GLN A 90 -8.66 -3.51 1.88
CA GLN A 90 -9.99 -3.14 1.35
C GLN A 90 -11.10 -3.34 2.42
N ASP A 91 -11.03 -4.42 3.20
CA ASP A 91 -11.78 -4.53 4.46
C ASP A 91 -11.02 -3.77 5.55
N LEU A 92 -11.58 -2.66 5.97
CA LEU A 92 -10.94 -1.70 6.89
C LEU A 92 -10.70 -2.26 8.30
N ALA A 93 -11.31 -3.39 8.63
CA ALA A 93 -11.24 -4.02 9.94
C ALA A 93 -11.51 -3.02 11.08
N LEU A 94 -12.56 -2.20 10.92
CA LEU A 94 -13.04 -1.26 11.93
C LEU A 94 -14.22 -1.87 12.69
N CYS A 95 -14.24 -1.70 14.01
CA CYS A 95 -15.34 -2.12 14.87
C CYS A 95 -16.43 -1.03 14.89
N ASP A 96 -17.58 -1.32 14.31
CA ASP A 96 -18.70 -0.39 14.16
C ASP A 96 -19.25 0.16 15.48
N ASN A 97 -19.20 -0.63 16.53
CA ASN A 97 -19.69 -0.29 17.87
C ASN A 97 -18.70 0.51 18.74
N LEU A 98 -17.48 0.71 18.25
CA LEU A 98 -16.47 1.51 18.92
C LEU A 98 -16.38 2.91 18.29
N ASP A 99 -15.92 3.89 19.06
CA ASP A 99 -15.61 5.22 18.57
C ASP A 99 -14.28 5.22 17.75
N VAL A 100 -13.96 6.37 17.16
CA VAL A 100 -12.75 6.55 16.36
C VAL A 100 -11.50 6.32 17.20
N VAL A 101 -11.45 6.83 18.44
CA VAL A 101 -10.27 6.68 19.33
C VAL A 101 -10.00 5.22 19.60
N HIS A 102 -11.02 4.46 20.03
CA HIS A 102 -10.86 3.04 20.33
C HIS A 102 -10.49 2.23 19.09
N ASN A 103 -11.04 2.55 17.90
CA ASN A 103 -10.64 1.91 16.65
C ASN A 103 -9.19 2.20 16.27
N MET A 104 -8.69 3.42 16.47
CA MET A 104 -7.30 3.78 16.16
C MET A 104 -6.29 3.07 17.06
N PHE A 105 -6.67 2.76 18.30
CA PHE A 105 -5.80 2.12 19.29
C PHE A 105 -6.08 0.63 19.50
N LEU A 106 -7.02 0.04 18.78
CA LEU A 106 -7.43 -1.35 18.98
C LEU A 106 -6.23 -2.32 18.86
N GLY A 107 -5.99 -3.08 19.93
CA GLY A 107 -4.86 -4.00 20.05
C GLY A 107 -3.52 -3.36 20.42
N ARG A 108 -3.48 -2.02 20.56
CA ARG A 108 -2.29 -1.23 20.97
C ARG A 108 -2.70 -0.12 21.96
N GLU A 109 -3.65 -0.43 22.85
CA GLU A 109 -4.22 0.53 23.79
C GLU A 109 -3.15 1.08 24.74
N GLN A 110 -3.19 2.41 24.97
CA GLN A 110 -2.35 3.06 25.97
C GLN A 110 -2.93 2.78 27.37
N LYS A 111 -2.07 2.43 28.31
CA LYS A 111 -2.47 2.12 29.69
C LYS A 111 -1.70 2.97 30.71
N SER A 112 -2.40 3.41 31.75
CA SER A 112 -1.83 3.95 32.96
C SER A 112 -2.08 2.93 34.09
N GLY A 113 -1.08 2.09 34.37
CA GLY A 113 -1.25 0.91 35.21
C GLY A 113 -2.20 -0.12 34.57
N VAL A 114 -3.32 -0.41 35.24
CA VAL A 114 -4.32 -1.39 34.77
C VAL A 114 -5.51 -0.76 34.02
N VAL A 115 -5.55 0.58 33.94
CA VAL A 115 -6.67 1.32 33.33
C VAL A 115 -6.24 1.88 31.98
N LEU A 116 -7.17 2.00 31.03
CA LEU A 116 -6.92 2.66 29.74
C LEU A 116 -6.66 4.15 29.96
N ASP A 117 -5.60 4.68 29.32
CA ASP A 117 -5.31 6.12 29.30
C ASP A 117 -6.05 6.76 28.10
N GLU A 118 -7.35 6.91 28.27
CA GLU A 118 -8.22 7.47 27.23
C GLU A 118 -7.86 8.91 26.87
N ILE A 119 -7.35 9.70 27.82
CA ILE A 119 -6.97 11.09 27.59
C ILE A 119 -5.78 11.15 26.62
N THR A 120 -4.76 10.34 26.87
CA THR A 120 -3.58 10.27 25.96
C THR A 120 -3.97 9.71 24.61
N MET A 121 -4.81 8.66 24.55
CA MET A 121 -5.30 8.11 23.28
C MET A 121 -6.09 9.14 22.49
N GLU A 122 -7.01 9.86 23.11
CA GLU A 122 -7.81 10.90 22.43
C GLU A 122 -6.93 12.02 21.88
N ARG A 123 -5.97 12.52 22.68
CA ARG A 123 -5.03 13.55 22.25
C ARG A 123 -4.22 13.10 21.01
N LYS A 124 -3.62 11.90 21.05
CA LYS A 124 -2.84 11.35 19.94
C LYS A 124 -3.71 11.13 18.70
N ALA A 125 -4.94 10.65 18.86
CA ALA A 125 -5.87 10.49 17.74
C ALA A 125 -6.17 11.83 17.06
N ARG A 126 -6.44 12.89 17.84
CA ARG A 126 -6.64 14.24 17.32
C ARG A 126 -5.39 14.77 16.60
N GLU A 127 -4.23 14.69 17.25
CA GLU A 127 -2.94 15.11 16.67
C GLU A 127 -2.66 14.42 15.32
N THR A 128 -2.93 13.12 15.22
CA THR A 128 -2.75 12.35 13.97
C THR A 128 -3.72 12.84 12.89
N LEU A 129 -4.99 12.97 13.20
CA LEU A 129 -6.00 13.44 12.25
C LEU A 129 -5.76 14.89 11.80
N ASP A 130 -5.34 15.76 12.71
CA ASP A 130 -4.99 17.15 12.41
C ASP A 130 -3.75 17.22 11.51
N GLY A 131 -2.71 16.42 11.81
CA GLY A 131 -1.51 16.31 10.98
C GLY A 131 -1.80 15.83 9.55
N LEU A 132 -2.84 15.03 9.38
CA LEU A 132 -3.37 14.62 8.07
C LEU A 132 -4.37 15.63 7.49
N SER A 133 -4.61 16.76 8.18
CA SER A 133 -5.61 17.79 7.82
C SER A 133 -7.02 17.21 7.59
N VAL A 134 -7.40 16.22 8.37
CA VAL A 134 -8.73 15.60 8.33
C VAL A 134 -9.74 16.49 9.04
N ARG A 135 -10.60 17.17 8.27
CA ARG A 135 -11.63 18.08 8.80
C ARG A 135 -13.05 17.52 8.74
N THR A 136 -13.20 16.33 8.20
CA THR A 136 -14.53 15.73 7.97
C THR A 136 -15.12 15.04 9.19
N LEU A 137 -14.31 14.78 10.24
CA LEU A 137 -14.73 14.18 11.50
C LEU A 137 -15.07 15.27 12.52
N LYS A 138 -16.33 15.34 12.94
CA LYS A 138 -16.78 16.32 13.95
C LYS A 138 -16.22 16.04 15.36
N SER A 139 -16.05 14.78 15.70
CA SER A 139 -15.52 14.32 16.99
C SER A 139 -14.85 12.96 16.84
N VAL A 140 -13.72 12.77 17.50
CA VAL A 140 -13.03 11.47 17.59
C VAL A 140 -13.75 10.46 18.50
N ARG A 141 -14.77 10.91 19.23
CA ARG A 141 -15.68 10.07 20.04
C ARG A 141 -16.92 9.63 19.26
N THR A 142 -16.99 9.96 17.98
CA THR A 142 -18.08 9.48 17.12
C THR A 142 -17.92 7.98 16.87
N GLN A 143 -19.01 7.22 17.01
CA GLN A 143 -19.02 5.79 16.68
C GLN A 143 -18.80 5.57 15.18
N VAL A 144 -18.01 4.57 14.84
CA VAL A 144 -17.67 4.25 13.43
C VAL A 144 -18.90 3.87 12.63
N SER A 145 -19.92 3.24 13.25
CA SER A 145 -21.19 2.93 12.58
C SER A 145 -21.91 4.15 11.96
N SER A 146 -21.70 5.35 12.52
CA SER A 146 -22.32 6.60 12.03
C SER A 146 -21.49 7.34 10.98
N LEU A 147 -20.29 6.84 10.65
CA LEU A 147 -19.40 7.46 9.68
C LEU A 147 -19.75 7.07 8.25
N SER A 148 -19.57 8.00 7.31
CA SER A 148 -19.63 7.70 5.88
C SER A 148 -18.45 6.80 5.45
N GLY A 149 -18.55 6.13 4.29
CA GLY A 149 -17.49 5.29 3.75
C GLY A 149 -16.13 6.00 3.67
N GLY A 150 -16.11 7.23 3.14
CA GLY A 150 -14.88 8.04 3.07
C GLY A 150 -14.32 8.43 4.44
N GLN A 151 -15.17 8.68 5.44
CA GLN A 151 -14.73 8.93 6.81
C GLN A 151 -14.15 7.66 7.45
N ARG A 152 -14.78 6.50 7.26
CA ARG A 152 -14.25 5.19 7.70
C ARG A 152 -12.88 4.93 7.08
N GLN A 153 -12.73 5.16 5.77
CA GLN A 153 -11.45 5.04 5.07
C GLN A 153 -10.38 5.95 5.68
N THR A 154 -10.74 7.20 5.95
CA THR A 154 -9.85 8.17 6.59
C THR A 154 -9.40 7.71 7.97
N VAL A 155 -10.29 7.14 8.79
CA VAL A 155 -9.96 6.59 10.11
C VAL A 155 -9.01 5.40 9.99
N ALA A 156 -9.23 4.49 9.03
CA ALA A 156 -8.36 3.35 8.80
C ALA A 156 -6.94 3.78 8.38
N ILE A 157 -6.84 4.78 7.50
CA ILE A 157 -5.55 5.36 7.09
C ILE A 157 -4.87 6.07 8.28
N ALA A 158 -5.61 6.87 9.06
CA ALA A 158 -5.07 7.53 10.24
C ALA A 158 -4.57 6.54 11.29
N ARG A 159 -5.27 5.41 11.48
CA ARG A 159 -4.82 4.29 12.33
C ARG A 159 -3.47 3.75 11.89
N ALA A 160 -3.28 3.55 10.58
CA ALA A 160 -2.02 3.06 10.03
C ALA A 160 -0.86 4.04 10.30
N VAL A 161 -1.10 5.35 10.22
CA VAL A 161 -0.05 6.38 10.39
C VAL A 161 0.30 6.67 11.85
N LEU A 162 -0.62 6.39 12.77
CA LEU A 162 -0.48 6.69 14.22
C LEU A 162 0.81 6.11 14.84
N TRP A 163 1.38 5.05 14.27
CA TRP A 163 2.45 4.26 14.85
C TRP A 163 3.82 4.48 14.21
N ASN A 164 4.14 5.71 13.81
CA ASN A 164 5.42 6.09 13.18
C ASN A 164 5.71 5.28 11.90
N SER A 165 4.69 5.09 11.09
CA SER A 165 4.82 4.37 9.83
C SER A 165 5.79 5.10 8.90
N LYS A 166 6.60 4.32 8.20
CA LYS A 166 7.51 4.78 7.14
C LYS A 166 6.95 4.42 5.76
N LEU A 167 6.27 3.28 5.69
CA LEU A 167 5.62 2.75 4.50
C LEU A 167 4.16 2.43 4.80
N VAL A 168 3.25 2.98 4.01
CA VAL A 168 1.82 2.68 4.09
C VAL A 168 1.37 2.06 2.78
N ILE A 169 0.77 0.88 2.86
CA ILE A 169 0.21 0.16 1.72
C ILE A 169 -1.31 0.27 1.79
N LEU A 170 -1.92 0.75 0.72
CA LEU A 170 -3.35 0.99 0.63
C LEU A 170 -3.94 0.09 -0.45
N ASP A 171 -4.75 -0.89 -0.04
CA ASP A 171 -5.37 -1.86 -0.95
C ASP A 171 -6.78 -1.39 -1.31
N GLU A 172 -6.95 -0.92 -2.56
CA GLU A 172 -8.21 -0.42 -3.13
C GLU A 172 -8.92 0.64 -2.24
N PRO A 173 -8.22 1.73 -1.82
CA PRO A 173 -8.75 2.64 -0.80
C PRO A 173 -9.93 3.49 -1.27
N THR A 174 -10.21 3.53 -2.56
CA THR A 174 -11.31 4.29 -3.17
C THR A 174 -12.47 3.42 -3.64
N ALA A 175 -12.36 2.09 -3.46
CA ALA A 175 -13.41 1.16 -3.86
C ALA A 175 -14.74 1.48 -3.16
N ALA A 176 -15.83 1.48 -3.92
CA ALA A 176 -17.21 1.75 -3.46
C ALA A 176 -17.42 3.15 -2.83
N LEU A 177 -16.55 4.13 -3.11
CA LEU A 177 -16.70 5.52 -2.69
C LEU A 177 -17.33 6.38 -3.81
N GLY A 178 -18.11 7.37 -3.42
CA GLY A 178 -18.59 8.40 -4.34
C GLY A 178 -17.48 9.40 -4.72
N VAL A 179 -17.65 10.14 -5.81
CA VAL A 179 -16.65 11.05 -6.40
C VAL A 179 -16.02 12.00 -5.39
N ALA A 180 -16.82 12.66 -4.54
CA ALA A 180 -16.31 13.59 -3.54
C ALA A 180 -15.48 12.89 -2.44
N GLN A 181 -15.86 11.67 -2.06
CA GLN A 181 -15.15 10.88 -1.05
C GLN A 181 -13.84 10.34 -1.63
N THR A 182 -13.85 9.87 -2.89
CA THR A 182 -12.65 9.46 -3.62
C THR A 182 -11.61 10.59 -3.65
N ALA A 183 -12.03 11.80 -4.04
CA ALA A 183 -11.13 12.95 -4.07
C ALA A 183 -10.51 13.26 -2.68
N GLN A 184 -11.28 13.11 -1.59
CA GLN A 184 -10.77 13.29 -0.23
C GLN A 184 -9.72 12.24 0.13
N VAL A 185 -9.95 10.97 -0.21
CA VAL A 185 -9.01 9.87 0.04
C VAL A 185 -7.75 10.03 -0.79
N LEU A 186 -7.85 10.38 -2.07
CA LEU A 186 -6.68 10.62 -2.93
C LEU A 186 -5.84 11.81 -2.45
N ASN A 187 -6.47 12.89 -1.99
CA ASN A 187 -5.78 14.00 -1.35
C ASN A 187 -5.04 13.56 -0.07
N LEU A 188 -5.62 12.64 0.70
CA LEU A 188 -4.98 12.07 1.88
C LEU A 188 -3.76 11.21 1.49
N VAL A 189 -3.89 10.36 0.47
CA VAL A 189 -2.79 9.57 -0.11
C VAL A 189 -1.61 10.48 -0.49
N ARG A 190 -1.88 11.59 -1.18
CA ARG A 190 -0.83 12.54 -1.57
C ARG A 190 -0.15 13.18 -0.36
N ARG A 191 -0.93 13.59 0.66
CA ARG A 191 -0.38 14.14 1.91
C ARG A 191 0.52 13.17 2.66
N LEU A 192 0.20 11.88 2.68
CA LEU A 192 1.09 10.88 3.29
C LEU A 192 2.47 10.93 2.65
N ALA A 193 2.53 10.94 1.33
CA ALA A 193 3.79 11.04 0.61
C ALA A 193 4.48 12.40 0.85
N ASP A 194 3.75 13.51 0.80
CA ASP A 194 4.29 14.86 1.05
C ASP A 194 4.85 15.00 2.48
N ASN A 195 4.32 14.22 3.43
CA ASN A 195 4.85 14.10 4.80
C ASN A 195 6.05 13.14 4.91
N GLY A 196 6.58 12.64 3.80
CA GLY A 196 7.79 11.82 3.73
C GLY A 196 7.56 10.30 3.79
N LEU A 197 6.31 9.82 3.89
CA LEU A 197 6.05 8.40 3.89
C LEU A 197 6.20 7.80 2.48
N GLY A 198 6.71 6.58 2.38
CA GLY A 198 6.50 5.77 1.18
C GLY A 198 5.05 5.29 1.14
N VAL A 199 4.40 5.42 -0.02
CA VAL A 199 3.02 4.94 -0.19
C VAL A 199 2.96 3.97 -1.34
N VAL A 200 2.40 2.78 -1.11
CA VAL A 200 2.00 1.85 -2.17
C VAL A 200 0.49 1.91 -2.30
N LEU A 201 0.02 2.30 -3.47
CA LEU A 201 -1.40 2.37 -3.80
C LEU A 201 -1.76 1.24 -4.75
N ILE A 202 -2.63 0.34 -4.32
CA ILE A 202 -3.23 -0.64 -5.23
C ILE A 202 -4.58 -0.08 -5.67
N SER A 203 -4.77 0.03 -6.97
CA SER A 203 -6.05 0.43 -7.54
C SER A 203 -6.22 -0.14 -8.95
N HIS A 204 -7.45 -0.52 -9.27
CA HIS A 204 -7.86 -0.86 -10.63
C HIS A 204 -8.44 0.35 -11.39
N ASN A 205 -8.65 1.48 -10.69
CA ASN A 205 -9.11 2.74 -11.31
C ASN A 205 -7.89 3.57 -11.75
N MET A 206 -7.62 3.55 -13.05
CA MET A 206 -6.48 4.25 -13.62
C MET A 206 -6.57 5.77 -13.48
N ASN A 207 -7.79 6.35 -13.39
CA ASN A 207 -7.93 7.79 -13.14
C ASN A 207 -7.40 8.16 -11.74
N ASP A 208 -7.68 7.34 -10.73
CA ASP A 208 -7.17 7.52 -9.37
C ASP A 208 -5.64 7.39 -9.36
N VAL A 209 -5.10 6.36 -10.05
CA VAL A 209 -3.66 6.13 -10.17
C VAL A 209 -2.98 7.34 -10.82
N MET A 210 -3.45 7.78 -11.97
CA MET A 210 -2.85 8.92 -12.70
C MET A 210 -2.92 10.23 -11.92
N GLN A 211 -3.89 10.37 -11.02
CA GLN A 211 -4.04 11.59 -10.22
C GLN A 211 -3.00 11.69 -9.11
N VAL A 212 -2.54 10.58 -8.53
CA VAL A 212 -1.70 10.62 -7.31
C VAL A 212 -0.37 9.91 -7.41
N ALA A 213 -0.16 9.01 -8.38
CA ALA A 213 1.06 8.23 -8.46
C ALA A 213 2.24 9.02 -9.00
N ASP A 214 3.40 8.86 -8.36
CA ASP A 214 4.70 9.29 -8.90
C ASP A 214 5.30 8.19 -9.78
N ASN A 215 5.14 6.92 -9.37
CA ASN A 215 5.62 5.76 -10.09
C ASN A 215 4.50 4.73 -10.25
N ILE A 216 4.57 3.95 -11.33
CA ILE A 216 3.65 2.85 -11.61
C ILE A 216 4.47 1.58 -11.72
N ALA A 217 4.16 0.59 -10.90
CA ALA A 217 4.68 -0.76 -10.93
C ALA A 217 3.59 -1.69 -11.48
N CYS A 218 3.80 -2.25 -12.66
CA CYS A 218 2.83 -3.10 -13.31
C CYS A 218 3.17 -4.58 -13.12
N LEU A 219 2.29 -5.31 -12.45
CA LEU A 219 2.41 -6.75 -12.27
C LEU A 219 1.58 -7.47 -13.33
N TYR A 220 2.22 -8.41 -14.05
CA TYR A 220 1.59 -9.23 -15.08
C TYR A 220 1.96 -10.70 -14.89
N LEU A 221 0.96 -11.57 -14.71
CA LEU A 221 1.13 -13.02 -14.54
C LEU A 221 2.23 -13.42 -13.53
N GLY A 222 2.32 -12.70 -12.43
CA GLY A 222 3.28 -12.98 -11.35
C GLY A 222 4.66 -12.36 -11.52
N GLN A 223 4.91 -11.59 -12.57
CA GLN A 223 6.17 -10.89 -12.83
C GLN A 223 5.95 -9.38 -12.83
N LEU A 224 6.97 -8.60 -12.43
CA LEU A 224 6.92 -7.17 -12.64
C LEU A 224 7.24 -6.87 -14.10
N ALA A 225 6.22 -6.48 -14.87
CA ALA A 225 6.38 -6.16 -16.29
C ALA A 225 7.21 -4.88 -16.46
N ALA A 226 6.92 -3.85 -15.66
CA ALA A 226 7.69 -2.62 -15.64
C ALA A 226 7.46 -1.83 -14.35
N GLN A 227 8.45 -1.01 -13.97
CA GLN A 227 8.29 0.07 -13.00
C GLN A 227 8.77 1.36 -13.65
N VAL A 228 7.86 2.32 -13.83
CA VAL A 228 8.07 3.53 -14.63
C VAL A 228 7.54 4.76 -13.90
N SER A 229 8.01 5.95 -14.31
CA SER A 229 7.43 7.21 -13.86
C SER A 229 6.01 7.38 -14.41
N ALA A 230 5.07 7.76 -13.56
CA ALA A 230 3.68 8.00 -13.99
C ALA A 230 3.57 9.12 -15.04
N SER A 231 4.48 10.10 -15.00
CA SER A 231 4.51 11.22 -15.95
C SER A 231 4.97 10.82 -17.37
N GLU A 232 5.60 9.66 -17.52
CA GLU A 232 6.11 9.15 -18.79
C GLU A 232 5.14 8.21 -19.50
N MET A 233 3.99 7.90 -18.87
CA MET A 233 3.04 6.94 -19.38
C MET A 233 1.67 7.57 -19.64
N SER A 234 1.10 7.25 -20.78
CA SER A 234 -0.32 7.54 -21.03
C SER A 234 -1.23 6.46 -20.42
N HIS A 235 -2.49 6.81 -20.19
CA HIS A 235 -3.49 5.85 -19.72
C HIS A 235 -3.57 4.60 -20.61
N GLY A 236 -3.55 4.77 -21.94
CA GLY A 236 -3.60 3.66 -22.90
C GLY A 236 -2.41 2.71 -22.76
N GLN A 237 -1.20 3.24 -22.59
CA GLN A 237 0.01 2.45 -22.41
C GLN A 237 -0.01 1.65 -21.10
N ILE A 238 -0.57 2.22 -20.01
CA ILE A 238 -0.70 1.48 -18.75
C ILE A 238 -1.70 0.34 -18.92
N VAL A 239 -2.83 0.56 -19.57
CA VAL A 239 -3.83 -0.50 -19.84
C VAL A 239 -3.24 -1.59 -20.73
N GLU A 240 -2.46 -1.25 -21.76
CA GLU A 240 -1.76 -2.22 -22.59
C GLU A 240 -0.76 -3.04 -21.76
N LEU A 241 0.02 -2.38 -20.89
CA LEU A 241 0.98 -3.05 -20.02
C LEU A 241 0.30 -4.01 -19.04
N ILE A 242 -0.85 -3.66 -18.49
CA ILE A 242 -1.66 -4.52 -17.61
C ILE A 242 -2.17 -5.75 -18.34
N THR A 243 -2.59 -5.60 -19.61
CA THR A 243 -3.27 -6.66 -20.36
C THR A 243 -2.32 -7.57 -21.12
N THR A 244 -1.16 -7.07 -21.53
CA THR A 244 -0.22 -7.80 -22.40
C THR A 244 1.17 -8.01 -21.76
N GLY A 245 1.44 -7.33 -20.64
CA GLY A 245 2.76 -7.33 -19.99
C GLY A 245 3.80 -6.44 -20.68
N ARG A 246 3.42 -5.69 -21.73
CA ARG A 246 4.33 -4.79 -22.44
C ARG A 246 3.58 -3.65 -23.14
N THR A 247 4.28 -2.56 -23.42
CA THR A 247 3.83 -1.46 -24.29
C THR A 247 5.03 -0.85 -24.99
N GLY A 248 5.04 -0.86 -26.33
CA GLY A 248 6.23 -0.48 -27.11
C GLY A 248 7.46 -1.30 -26.70
N ASP A 249 8.53 -0.60 -26.29
CA ASP A 249 9.78 -1.22 -25.81
C ASP A 249 9.80 -1.47 -24.29
N ILE A 250 8.72 -1.09 -23.58
CA ILE A 250 8.60 -1.22 -22.12
C ILE A 250 7.85 -2.52 -21.79
N GLY A 251 8.36 -3.27 -20.81
CA GLY A 251 7.71 -4.46 -20.27
C GLY A 251 8.50 -5.74 -20.49
N LEU A 252 7.81 -6.87 -20.35
CA LEU A 252 8.42 -8.20 -20.48
C LEU A 252 8.89 -8.42 -21.91
N GLN A 253 10.12 -8.93 -22.08
CA GLN A 253 10.62 -9.36 -23.37
C GLN A 253 9.78 -10.55 -23.85
N PRO A 254 9.48 -10.65 -25.17
CA PRO A 254 8.85 -11.84 -25.71
C PRO A 254 9.73 -13.04 -25.38
N GLU A 255 9.14 -14.10 -24.81
CA GLU A 255 9.85 -15.37 -24.66
C GLU A 255 10.36 -15.79 -26.04
N THR A 256 11.68 -15.77 -26.21
CA THR A 256 12.30 -16.40 -27.36
C THR A 256 11.92 -17.87 -27.28
N GLN A 257 10.99 -18.30 -28.11
CA GLN A 257 10.70 -19.72 -28.28
C GLN A 257 12.03 -20.39 -28.69
N THR A 258 12.79 -20.83 -27.67
CA THR A 258 13.92 -21.72 -27.89
C THR A 258 13.27 -23.03 -28.34
N GLY A 259 13.33 -23.25 -29.63
CA GLY A 259 12.73 -24.39 -30.31
C GLY A 259 13.09 -25.69 -29.63
N ALA A 260 12.09 -26.38 -29.16
CA ALA A 260 12.17 -27.82 -29.04
C ALA A 260 12.07 -28.39 -30.45
N VAL A 261 13.21 -28.59 -31.09
CA VAL A 261 13.34 -29.47 -32.27
C VAL A 261 14.01 -30.74 -31.78
N ALA A 262 13.31 -31.83 -32.05
CA ALA A 262 13.64 -33.27 -32.04
C ALA A 262 13.44 -34.00 -30.74
#